data_9ee7b8cda4e5836de8bbd4eb96ceebf7
#
_entry.id   9ee7b8cda4e5836de8bbd4eb96ceebf7
#
_cell.length_a   1.000
_cell.length_b   1.000
_cell.length_c   1.000
_cell.angle_alpha   90.00
_cell.angle_beta   90.00
_cell.angle_gamma   90.00
#
_symmetry.space_group_name_H-M   'P 1'
#
loop_
_entity.id
_entity.type
_entity.pdbx_description
1 polymer ?
#
loop_
_entity_poly.entity_id
_entity_poly.type
_entity_poly.pdbx_seq_one_letter_code
_entity_poly.pdbx_strand_id
1 'polypeptide(L)'
;AGTQAIQGPVTIDAVTDFAGILGFDRRFQLNLPADDTGVWTISHDSMSNDGPNPAADRTIHIDQFTGNVLADVRYADYSVYAKMMAWGIAFHEGDLGAWNLALNTAFCLSVILMSVSGIVMWVKRRPGGARLGAPPRPADIPYAKGALLITLGLSLAFPMLGLVLLAVILLDLVILSAVPPLKRLVS
;
A
#
# COMPACT_ATOMS: atom_id res chain seq x y z
N ALA A 1 -4.03 -4.27 37.38
CA ALA A 1 -4.10 -3.16 36.46
C ALA A 1 -5.32 -2.35 36.86
N GLY A 2 -5.14 -1.12 37.39
CA GLY A 2 -6.24 -0.21 37.71
C GLY A 2 -6.96 0.14 36.40
N THR A 3 -8.28 0.08 36.41
CA THR A 3 -9.11 0.48 35.29
C THR A 3 -8.93 2.00 35.14
N GLN A 4 -8.14 2.43 34.14
CA GLN A 4 -8.04 3.85 33.81
C GLN A 4 -9.36 4.26 33.17
N ALA A 5 -9.95 5.32 33.68
CA ALA A 5 -11.21 5.86 33.20
C ALA A 5 -11.19 7.38 33.22
N ILE A 6 -11.92 7.99 32.30
CA ILE A 6 -12.16 9.43 32.30
C ILE A 6 -13.07 9.76 33.47
N GLN A 7 -12.68 10.74 34.31
CA GLN A 7 -13.50 11.21 35.42
C GLN A 7 -14.42 12.33 34.93
N GLY A 8 -15.74 12.09 34.94
CA GLY A 8 -16.75 13.09 34.53
C GLY A 8 -17.31 12.85 33.12
N PRO A 9 -17.93 13.89 32.49
CA PRO A 9 -18.53 13.76 31.18
C PRO A 9 -17.48 13.41 30.11
N VAL A 10 -17.81 12.42 29.25
CA VAL A 10 -16.95 11.98 28.16
C VAL A 10 -17.11 12.92 26.98
N THR A 11 -16.33 13.98 26.95
CA THR A 11 -16.30 14.96 25.87
C THR A 11 -15.00 14.82 25.06
N ILE A 12 -14.96 15.46 23.90
CA ILE A 12 -13.76 15.46 23.05
C ILE A 12 -12.52 16.00 23.79
N ASP A 13 -12.73 17.07 24.59
CA ASP A 13 -11.64 17.67 25.39
C ASP A 13 -11.15 16.70 26.46
N ALA A 14 -12.10 16.06 27.19
CA ALA A 14 -11.76 15.07 28.21
C ALA A 14 -11.02 13.86 27.63
N VAL A 15 -11.39 13.38 26.43
CA VAL A 15 -10.72 12.29 25.74
C VAL A 15 -9.34 12.71 25.27
N THR A 16 -9.19 13.95 24.80
CA THR A 16 -7.90 14.50 24.35
C THR A 16 -6.94 14.69 25.53
N ASP A 17 -7.40 15.23 26.65
CA ASP A 17 -6.60 15.36 27.88
C ASP A 17 -6.18 13.98 28.40
N PHE A 18 -7.11 13.04 28.38
CA PHE A 18 -6.83 11.65 28.78
C PHE A 18 -5.81 10.96 27.85
N ALA A 19 -5.83 11.26 26.56
CA ALA A 19 -4.81 10.77 25.62
C ALA A 19 -3.41 11.24 26.04
N GLY A 20 -3.26 12.51 26.46
CA GLY A 20 -2.00 13.03 27.01
C GLY A 20 -1.54 12.28 28.26
N ILE A 21 -2.46 11.97 29.19
CA ILE A 21 -2.17 11.17 30.41
C ILE A 21 -1.70 9.76 30.04
N LEU A 22 -2.26 9.19 28.96
CA LEU A 22 -1.90 7.86 28.47
C LEU A 22 -0.58 7.82 27.67
N GLY A 23 0.06 8.98 27.48
CA GLY A 23 1.35 9.10 26.81
C GLY A 23 1.26 9.34 25.30
N PHE A 24 0.13 9.80 24.79
CA PHE A 24 -0.01 10.29 23.41
C PHE A 24 0.42 11.76 23.37
N ASP A 25 1.70 12.00 23.43
CA ASP A 25 2.34 13.33 23.46
C ASP A 25 2.67 13.88 22.07
N ARG A 26 2.45 13.09 21.04
CA ARG A 26 2.67 13.43 19.63
C ARG A 26 1.37 13.42 18.86
N ARG A 27 1.48 13.49 17.53
CA ARG A 27 0.34 13.36 16.63
C ARG A 27 -0.33 12.01 16.83
N PHE A 28 -1.64 12.02 16.98
CA PHE A 28 -2.50 10.85 17.07
C PHE A 28 -3.82 11.12 16.35
N GLN A 29 -4.52 10.08 16.01
CA GLN A 29 -5.86 10.16 15.46
C GLN A 29 -6.88 9.96 16.55
N LEU A 30 -7.94 10.76 16.51
CA LEU A 30 -9.10 10.64 17.38
C LEU A 30 -10.33 10.39 16.53
N ASN A 31 -10.90 9.20 16.65
CA ASN A 31 -12.15 8.83 16.00
C ASN A 31 -13.29 8.93 17.01
N LEU A 32 -14.34 9.64 16.61
CA LEU A 32 -15.55 9.84 17.41
C LEU A 32 -16.46 8.63 17.27
N PRO A 33 -17.29 8.33 18.30
CA PRO A 33 -18.38 7.36 18.16
C PRO A 33 -19.32 7.75 17.02
N ALA A 34 -19.67 6.78 16.18
CA ALA A 34 -20.57 7.03 15.04
C ALA A 34 -22.05 6.90 15.42
N ASP A 35 -22.35 6.14 16.46
CA ASP A 35 -23.69 5.84 16.95
C ASP A 35 -23.66 5.50 18.45
N ASP A 36 -24.81 5.09 19.00
CA ASP A 36 -24.96 4.74 20.42
C ASP A 36 -24.17 3.48 20.85
N THR A 37 -23.69 2.69 19.89
CA THR A 37 -22.84 1.51 20.14
C THR A 37 -21.36 1.79 19.84
N GLY A 38 -21.07 2.97 19.33
CA GLY A 38 -19.74 3.42 18.95
C GLY A 38 -18.83 3.67 20.18
N VAL A 39 -17.54 3.73 19.93
CA VAL A 39 -16.54 4.00 20.95
C VAL A 39 -15.62 5.12 20.50
N TRP A 40 -15.04 5.87 21.43
CA TRP A 40 -13.92 6.73 21.13
C TRP A 40 -12.69 5.87 20.84
N THR A 41 -12.00 6.18 19.77
CA THR A 41 -10.76 5.49 19.43
C THR A 41 -9.64 6.50 19.33
N ILE A 42 -8.60 6.30 20.15
CA ILE A 42 -7.35 7.04 20.07
C ILE A 42 -6.33 6.09 19.45
N SER A 43 -5.75 6.46 18.33
CA SER A 43 -4.71 5.67 17.68
C SER A 43 -3.50 6.50 17.32
N HIS A 44 -2.35 5.90 17.50
CA HIS A 44 -1.06 6.30 16.96
C HIS A 44 -0.53 5.08 16.21
N ASP A 45 -0.50 5.14 14.90
CA ASP A 45 -0.02 4.04 14.10
C ASP A 45 0.83 4.52 12.91
N SER A 46 1.84 3.73 12.61
CA SER A 46 2.75 3.98 11.50
C SER A 46 2.07 3.87 10.13
N MET A 47 0.96 3.14 10.03
CA MET A 47 0.21 2.99 8.78
C MET A 47 -0.60 4.25 8.43
N SER A 48 -0.92 5.07 9.43
CA SER A 48 -1.63 6.35 9.28
C SER A 48 -0.70 7.55 9.29
N ASN A 49 0.61 7.32 9.20
CA ASN A 49 1.64 8.37 9.17
C ASN A 49 1.68 9.24 10.45
N ASP A 50 1.36 8.65 11.59
CA ASP A 50 1.40 9.35 12.89
C ASP A 50 2.80 9.37 13.49
N GLY A 51 3.71 8.54 12.99
CA GLY A 51 5.11 8.53 13.39
C GLY A 51 5.93 7.47 12.66
N PRO A 52 7.25 7.64 12.60
CA PRO A 52 8.14 6.79 11.79
C PRO A 52 8.48 5.45 12.45
N ASN A 53 8.02 5.20 13.68
CA ASN A 53 8.42 4.01 14.44
C ASN A 53 7.25 3.05 14.65
N PRO A 54 7.15 1.96 13.89
CA PRO A 54 6.09 0.98 14.05
C PRO A 54 6.02 0.33 15.44
N ALA A 55 7.13 0.29 16.17
CA ALA A 55 7.14 -0.25 17.53
C ALA A 55 6.41 0.63 18.55
N ALA A 56 6.05 1.86 18.18
CA ALA A 56 5.26 2.79 18.99
C ALA A 56 3.76 2.70 18.74
N ASP A 57 3.33 1.85 17.79
CA ASP A 57 1.91 1.70 17.46
C ASP A 57 1.08 1.30 18.67
N ARG A 58 -0.03 2.05 18.86
CA ARG A 58 -0.95 1.84 19.98
C ARG A 58 -2.34 2.34 19.60
N THR A 59 -3.36 1.54 19.93
CA THR A 59 -4.77 1.89 19.74
C THR A 59 -5.53 1.65 21.03
N ILE A 60 -6.31 2.65 21.46
CA ILE A 60 -7.12 2.58 22.67
C ILE A 60 -8.58 2.84 22.32
N HIS A 61 -9.44 2.00 22.80
CA HIS A 61 -10.88 2.15 22.70
C HIS A 61 -11.48 2.53 24.05
N ILE A 62 -12.29 3.59 24.07
CA ILE A 62 -12.90 4.14 25.28
C ILE A 62 -14.41 4.17 25.11
N ASP A 63 -15.11 3.68 26.12
CA ASP A 63 -16.57 3.71 26.18
C ASP A 63 -17.10 5.14 26.21
N GLN A 64 -18.05 5.46 25.32
CA GLN A 64 -18.55 6.82 25.16
C GLN A 64 -19.41 7.32 26.32
N PHE A 65 -19.95 6.41 27.14
CA PHE A 65 -20.84 6.77 28.26
C PHE A 65 -20.10 6.76 29.60
N THR A 66 -19.27 5.76 29.83
CA THR A 66 -18.59 5.56 31.12
C THR A 66 -17.17 6.10 31.16
N GLY A 67 -16.57 6.38 30.01
CA GLY A 67 -15.16 6.79 29.90
C GLY A 67 -14.17 5.68 30.22
N ASN A 68 -14.62 4.44 30.40
CA ASN A 68 -13.75 3.31 30.69
C ASN A 68 -12.93 2.90 29.46
N VAL A 69 -11.67 2.54 29.67
CA VAL A 69 -10.85 1.93 28.62
C VAL A 69 -11.33 0.49 28.40
N LEU A 70 -11.85 0.22 27.22
CA LEU A 70 -12.34 -1.10 26.79
C LEU A 70 -11.21 -1.98 26.27
N ALA A 71 -10.28 -1.41 25.53
CA ALA A 71 -9.13 -2.09 24.99
C ALA A 71 -7.93 -1.14 24.86
N ASP A 72 -6.73 -1.63 25.11
CA ASP A 72 -5.45 -0.98 24.89
C ASP A 72 -4.57 -1.95 24.09
N VAL A 73 -4.57 -1.80 22.78
CA VAL A 73 -3.83 -2.66 21.84
C VAL A 73 -2.52 -1.98 21.50
N ARG A 74 -1.42 -2.66 21.72
CA ARG A 74 -0.07 -2.16 21.48
C ARG A 74 0.63 -2.98 20.40
N TYR A 75 1.66 -2.44 19.80
CA TYR A 75 2.50 -3.19 18.86
C TYR A 75 2.94 -4.57 19.39
N ALA A 76 3.18 -4.69 20.71
CA ALA A 76 3.54 -5.97 21.34
C ALA A 76 2.48 -7.07 21.11
N ASP A 77 1.20 -6.66 21.08
CA ASP A 77 0.03 -7.53 20.94
C ASP A 77 -0.25 -7.93 19.48
N TYR A 78 0.43 -7.28 18.53
CA TYR A 78 0.24 -7.55 17.12
C TYR A 78 0.70 -8.97 16.76
N SER A 79 -0.04 -9.59 15.84
CA SER A 79 0.39 -10.84 15.21
C SER A 79 1.69 -10.62 14.43
N VAL A 80 2.41 -11.70 14.14
CA VAL A 80 3.64 -11.64 13.33
C VAL A 80 3.39 -10.95 11.98
N TYR A 81 2.25 -11.25 11.33
CA TYR A 81 1.87 -10.62 10.06
C TYR A 81 1.63 -9.12 10.20
N ALA A 82 0.93 -8.67 11.24
CA ALA A 82 0.68 -7.26 11.48
C ALA A 82 2.00 -6.51 11.78
N LYS A 83 2.92 -7.13 12.53
CA LYS A 83 4.27 -6.59 12.77
C LYS A 83 5.05 -6.44 11.46
N MET A 84 5.06 -7.47 10.63
CA MET A 84 5.73 -7.43 9.32
C MET A 84 5.11 -6.35 8.41
N MET A 85 3.79 -6.19 8.44
CA MET A 85 3.09 -5.18 7.66
C MET A 85 3.47 -3.77 8.11
N ALA A 86 3.44 -3.48 9.41
CA ALA A 86 3.81 -2.19 9.96
C ALA A 86 5.25 -1.78 9.57
N TRP A 87 6.21 -2.69 9.73
CA TRP A 87 7.58 -2.46 9.30
C TRP A 87 7.72 -2.35 7.78
N GLY A 88 6.96 -3.15 7.02
CA GLY A 88 6.94 -3.10 5.56
C GLY A 88 6.45 -1.76 5.04
N ILE A 89 5.42 -1.19 5.66
CA ILE A 89 4.87 0.13 5.31
C ILE A 89 5.89 1.23 5.62
N ALA A 90 6.44 1.26 6.84
CA ALA A 90 7.47 2.22 7.22
C ALA A 90 8.71 2.15 6.31
N PHE A 91 9.11 0.94 5.89
CA PHE A 91 10.18 0.75 4.91
C PHE A 91 9.80 1.31 3.54
N HIS A 92 8.56 1.08 3.09
CA HIS A 92 8.08 1.56 1.80
C HIS A 92 7.96 3.09 1.75
N GLU A 93 7.55 3.71 2.85
CA GLU A 93 7.40 5.16 2.97
C GLU A 93 8.72 5.88 3.16
N GLY A 94 9.75 5.19 3.60
CA GLY A 94 11.09 5.77 3.80
C GLY A 94 11.34 6.26 5.22
N ASP A 95 10.54 5.82 6.18
CA ASP A 95 10.53 6.31 7.57
C ASP A 95 11.66 5.74 8.42
N LEU A 96 12.36 4.71 7.93
CA LEU A 96 13.47 4.11 8.67
C LEU A 96 14.78 4.90 8.59
N GLY A 97 14.70 6.18 8.21
CA GLY A 97 15.80 7.11 8.19
C GLY A 97 16.38 7.38 6.79
N ALA A 98 17.42 8.22 6.74
CA ALA A 98 17.97 8.75 5.50
C ALA A 98 18.43 7.66 4.50
N TRP A 99 18.95 6.54 4.98
CA TRP A 99 19.36 5.42 4.13
C TRP A 99 18.18 4.77 3.40
N ASN A 100 17.05 4.62 4.09
CA ASN A 100 15.84 4.04 3.53
C ASN A 100 15.20 5.01 2.53
N LEU A 101 15.14 6.29 2.85
CA LEU A 101 14.70 7.33 1.92
C LEU A 101 15.57 7.35 0.64
N ALA A 102 16.89 7.27 0.77
CA ALA A 102 17.80 7.21 -0.37
C ALA A 102 17.58 5.96 -1.23
N LEU A 103 17.35 4.80 -0.60
CA LEU A 103 17.05 3.55 -1.30
C LEU A 103 15.75 3.66 -2.10
N ASN A 104 14.68 4.16 -1.47
CA ASN A 104 13.38 4.33 -2.13
C ASN A 104 13.47 5.34 -3.28
N THR A 105 14.20 6.44 -3.08
CA THR A 105 14.44 7.43 -4.13
C THR A 105 15.20 6.82 -5.32
N ALA A 106 16.26 6.06 -5.06
CA ALA A 106 17.02 5.36 -6.11
C ALA A 106 16.14 4.35 -6.86
N PHE A 107 15.27 3.63 -6.16
CA PHE A 107 14.31 2.72 -6.77
C PHE A 107 13.32 3.47 -7.68
N CYS A 108 12.71 4.56 -7.19
CA CYS A 108 11.80 5.39 -7.99
C CYS A 108 12.48 5.96 -9.24
N LEU A 109 13.70 6.47 -9.11
CA LEU A 109 14.48 6.98 -10.24
C LEU A 109 14.78 5.87 -11.26
N SER A 110 15.08 4.67 -10.79
CA SER A 110 15.29 3.50 -11.67
C SER A 110 14.03 3.14 -12.45
N VAL A 111 12.85 3.16 -11.81
CA VAL A 111 11.57 2.91 -12.48
C VAL A 111 11.28 3.99 -13.54
N ILE A 112 11.53 5.26 -13.22
CA ILE A 112 11.38 6.37 -14.18
C ILE A 112 12.31 6.16 -15.36
N LEU A 113 13.59 5.87 -15.12
CA LEU A 113 14.58 5.63 -16.17
C LEU A 113 14.18 4.45 -17.07
N MET A 114 13.74 3.34 -16.48
CA MET A 114 13.25 2.17 -17.23
C MET A 114 12.04 2.52 -18.08
N SER A 115 11.08 3.28 -17.54
CA SER A 115 9.88 3.70 -18.26
C SER A 115 10.23 4.60 -19.45
N VAL A 116 11.05 5.63 -19.23
CA VAL A 116 11.48 6.55 -20.30
C VAL A 116 12.29 5.81 -21.35
N SER A 117 13.25 4.97 -20.95
CA SER A 117 14.05 4.18 -21.90
C SER A 117 13.19 3.20 -22.71
N GLY A 118 12.18 2.60 -22.08
CA GLY A 118 11.20 1.73 -22.74
C GLY A 118 10.42 2.47 -23.83
N ILE A 119 9.92 3.67 -23.53
CA ILE A 119 9.24 4.54 -24.51
C ILE A 119 10.17 4.91 -25.66
N VAL A 120 11.40 5.33 -25.35
CA VAL A 120 12.38 5.70 -26.38
C VAL A 120 12.71 4.51 -27.29
N MET A 121 12.93 3.32 -26.70
CA MET A 121 13.17 2.10 -27.47
C MET A 121 11.98 1.73 -28.35
N TRP A 122 10.76 1.83 -27.83
CA TRP A 122 9.55 1.57 -28.60
C TRP A 122 9.43 2.55 -29.77
N VAL A 123 9.60 3.85 -29.54
CA VAL A 123 9.56 4.87 -30.61
C VAL A 123 10.60 4.60 -31.70
N LYS A 124 11.83 4.23 -31.32
CA LYS A 124 12.92 3.94 -32.27
C LYS A 124 12.73 2.64 -33.06
N ARG A 125 12.05 1.65 -32.47
CA ARG A 125 11.90 0.31 -33.07
C ARG A 125 10.56 0.08 -33.78
N ARG A 126 9.59 0.98 -33.61
CA ARG A 126 8.30 0.83 -34.28
C ARG A 126 8.46 0.89 -35.81
N PRO A 127 7.74 0.05 -36.58
CA PRO A 127 7.74 0.11 -38.04
C PRO A 127 7.24 1.45 -38.55
N GLY A 128 7.91 2.02 -39.54
CA GLY A 128 7.48 3.29 -40.16
C GLY A 128 6.10 3.12 -40.78
N GLY A 129 5.13 3.96 -40.35
CA GLY A 129 3.75 3.94 -40.86
C GLY A 129 2.72 3.34 -39.93
N ALA A 130 3.08 2.52 -38.96
CA ALA A 130 2.14 2.03 -37.95
C ALA A 130 2.02 3.02 -36.79
N ARG A 131 0.80 3.48 -36.48
CA ARG A 131 0.57 4.47 -35.40
C ARG A 131 0.82 3.89 -34.01
N LEU A 132 0.53 2.60 -33.79
CA LEU A 132 0.67 1.88 -32.51
C LEU A 132 1.27 0.49 -32.68
N GLY A 133 1.92 0.17 -33.80
CA GLY A 133 2.43 -1.17 -34.09
C GLY A 133 3.51 -1.63 -33.09
N ALA A 134 3.40 -2.88 -32.69
CA ALA A 134 4.46 -3.54 -31.94
C ALA A 134 5.64 -3.87 -32.88
N PRO A 135 6.88 -3.81 -32.40
CA PRO A 135 8.02 -4.25 -33.19
C PRO A 135 7.88 -5.76 -33.51
N PRO A 136 8.40 -6.20 -34.68
CA PRO A 136 8.33 -7.61 -35.07
C PRO A 136 8.97 -8.49 -34.00
N ARG A 137 8.34 -9.64 -33.71
CA ARG A 137 8.88 -10.58 -32.74
C ARG A 137 10.23 -11.11 -33.20
N PRO A 138 11.25 -11.09 -32.33
CA PRO A 138 12.51 -11.77 -32.65
C PRO A 138 12.26 -13.28 -32.80
N ALA A 139 12.97 -13.93 -33.73
CA ALA A 139 12.85 -15.35 -33.97
C ALA A 139 13.19 -16.19 -32.73
N ASP A 140 14.19 -15.73 -31.96
CA ASP A 140 14.59 -16.30 -30.67
C ASP A 140 14.37 -15.30 -29.56
N ILE A 141 13.65 -15.73 -28.52
CA ILE A 141 13.47 -14.97 -27.29
C ILE A 141 14.32 -15.64 -26.20
N PRO A 142 15.58 -15.19 -26.02
CA PRO A 142 16.41 -15.71 -24.94
C PRO A 142 15.73 -15.39 -23.60
N TYR A 143 15.77 -16.36 -22.68
CA TYR A 143 15.19 -16.21 -21.33
C TYR A 143 13.66 -16.16 -21.25
N ALA A 144 12.90 -16.51 -22.28
CA ALA A 144 11.43 -16.52 -22.25
C ALA A 144 10.87 -17.35 -21.08
N LYS A 145 11.50 -18.50 -20.79
CA LYS A 145 11.12 -19.36 -19.65
C LYS A 145 11.36 -18.65 -18.31
N GLY A 146 12.46 -17.95 -18.16
CA GLY A 146 12.77 -17.18 -16.96
C GLY A 146 11.78 -16.01 -16.74
N ALA A 147 11.49 -15.26 -17.81
CA ALA A 147 10.48 -14.21 -17.77
C ALA A 147 9.09 -14.73 -17.37
N LEU A 148 8.68 -15.89 -17.95
CA LEU A 148 7.42 -16.52 -17.60
C LEU A 148 7.35 -16.94 -16.13
N LEU A 149 8.42 -17.55 -15.61
CA LEU A 149 8.50 -17.95 -14.19
C LEU A 149 8.44 -16.75 -13.26
N ILE A 150 9.14 -15.67 -13.57
CA ILE A 150 9.10 -14.42 -12.78
C ILE A 150 7.68 -13.84 -12.81
N THR A 151 7.06 -13.74 -13.99
CA THR A 151 5.69 -13.23 -14.13
C THR A 151 4.69 -14.08 -13.35
N LEU A 152 4.82 -15.40 -13.39
CA LEU A 152 3.96 -16.31 -12.62
C LEU A 152 4.18 -16.12 -11.11
N GLY A 153 5.43 -16.05 -10.67
CA GLY A 153 5.77 -15.81 -9.25
C GLY A 153 5.23 -14.49 -8.74
N LEU A 154 5.37 -13.42 -9.52
CA LEU A 154 4.82 -12.10 -9.17
C LEU A 154 3.28 -12.12 -9.17
N SER A 155 2.65 -12.83 -10.11
CA SER A 155 1.18 -12.95 -10.16
C SER A 155 0.62 -13.71 -8.96
N LEU A 156 1.36 -14.68 -8.42
CA LEU A 156 0.99 -15.39 -7.18
C LEU A 156 1.22 -14.52 -5.95
N ALA A 157 2.33 -13.79 -5.91
CA ALA A 157 2.63 -12.87 -4.79
C ALA A 157 1.68 -11.66 -4.73
N PHE A 158 1.23 -11.19 -5.90
CA PHE A 158 0.33 -10.04 -6.06
C PHE A 158 -0.90 -10.44 -6.89
N PRO A 159 -1.95 -11.02 -6.28
CA PRO A 159 -3.10 -11.57 -7.01
C PRO A 159 -3.80 -10.57 -7.93
N MET A 160 -3.86 -9.29 -7.54
CA MET A 160 -4.42 -8.23 -8.40
C MET A 160 -3.62 -8.01 -9.68
N LEU A 161 -2.28 -8.12 -9.61
CA LEU A 161 -1.43 -8.07 -10.80
C LEU A 161 -1.73 -9.26 -11.72
N GLY A 162 -1.87 -10.45 -11.16
CA GLY A 162 -2.23 -11.66 -11.91
C GLY A 162 -3.57 -11.55 -12.62
N LEU A 163 -4.58 -11.01 -11.92
CA LEU A 163 -5.91 -10.76 -12.51
C LEU A 163 -5.87 -9.73 -13.65
N VAL A 164 -5.13 -8.64 -13.48
CA VAL A 164 -4.97 -7.62 -14.54
C VAL A 164 -4.25 -8.22 -15.76
N LEU A 165 -3.17 -8.98 -15.56
CA LEU A 165 -2.47 -9.65 -16.67
C LEU A 165 -3.37 -10.63 -17.38
N LEU A 166 -4.14 -11.43 -16.66
CA LEU A 166 -5.11 -12.36 -17.24
C LEU A 166 -6.17 -11.60 -18.05
N ALA A 167 -6.72 -10.52 -17.51
CA ALA A 167 -7.71 -9.70 -18.21
C ALA A 167 -7.13 -9.09 -19.50
N VAL A 168 -5.89 -8.60 -19.48
CA VAL A 168 -5.21 -8.06 -20.66
C VAL A 168 -5.00 -9.15 -21.71
N ILE A 169 -4.54 -10.33 -21.32
CA ILE A 169 -4.35 -11.47 -22.25
C ILE A 169 -5.69 -11.89 -22.86
N LEU A 170 -6.74 -12.00 -22.05
CA LEU A 170 -8.07 -12.36 -22.56
C LEU A 170 -8.62 -11.28 -23.50
N LEU A 171 -8.43 -10.02 -23.18
CA LEU A 171 -8.81 -8.90 -24.04
C LEU A 171 -8.08 -8.96 -25.38
N ASP A 172 -6.77 -9.21 -25.35
CA ASP A 172 -5.93 -9.33 -26.53
C ASP A 172 -6.39 -10.52 -27.41
N LEU A 173 -6.60 -11.68 -26.80
CA LEU A 173 -7.05 -12.87 -27.49
C LEU A 173 -8.46 -12.73 -28.07
N VAL A 174 -9.39 -12.13 -27.34
CA VAL A 174 -10.81 -12.04 -27.76
C VAL A 174 -11.01 -10.85 -28.72
N ILE A 175 -10.54 -9.66 -28.36
CA ILE A 175 -10.82 -8.46 -29.17
C ILE A 175 -9.95 -8.39 -30.41
N LEU A 176 -8.65 -8.67 -30.32
CA LEU A 176 -7.77 -8.63 -31.49
C LEU A 176 -8.03 -9.80 -32.47
N SER A 177 -8.52 -10.94 -31.96
CA SER A 177 -8.92 -12.06 -32.84
C SER A 177 -10.29 -11.85 -33.51
N ALA A 178 -11.23 -11.18 -32.80
CA ALA A 178 -12.62 -11.02 -33.25
C ALA A 178 -12.87 -9.75 -34.08
N VAL A 179 -12.00 -8.74 -34.03
CA VAL A 179 -12.21 -7.43 -34.65
C VAL A 179 -11.08 -7.12 -35.66
N PRO A 180 -11.24 -7.50 -36.96
CA PRO A 180 -10.22 -7.28 -37.98
C PRO A 180 -9.71 -5.84 -38.15
N PRO A 181 -10.53 -4.75 -37.98
CA PRO A 181 -10.03 -3.40 -38.08
C PRO A 181 -9.10 -2.99 -36.93
N LEU A 182 -9.29 -3.54 -35.72
CA LEU A 182 -8.37 -3.28 -34.61
C LEU A 182 -7.01 -3.95 -34.84
N LYS A 183 -7.01 -5.15 -35.44
CA LYS A 183 -5.78 -5.85 -35.79
C LYS A 183 -4.90 -5.02 -36.75
N ARG A 184 -5.52 -4.25 -37.66
CA ARG A 184 -4.78 -3.35 -38.59
C ARG A 184 -4.23 -2.09 -37.94
N LEU A 185 -4.78 -1.71 -36.76
CA LEU A 185 -4.30 -0.56 -35.98
C LEU A 185 -3.07 -0.91 -35.12
N VAL A 186 -2.94 -2.19 -34.78
CA VAL A 186 -1.92 -2.72 -33.85
C VAL A 186 -0.83 -3.51 -34.57
N SER A 187 -1.09 -3.97 -35.78
CA SER A 187 -0.10 -4.60 -36.68
C SER A 187 0.53 -3.57 -37.62
#